data_400bba5b52936bd774e3aa6952c6b478
#
_entry.id   400bba5b52936bd774e3aa6952c6b478
#
_cell.length_a   1.000
_cell.length_b   1.000
_cell.length_c   1.000
_cell.angle_alpha   90.00
_cell.angle_beta   90.00
_cell.angle_gamma   90.00
#
_symmetry.space_group_name_H-M   'P 1'
#
loop_
_entity.id
_entity.type
_entity.pdbx_description
1 polymer ?
#
loop_
_entity_poly.entity_id
_entity_poly.type
_entity_poly.pdbx_seq_one_letter_code
_entity_poly.pdbx_strand_id
1 'polypeptide(L)'
;MNISRNEQRVLHVLALGGCIKHEHGDCRRIISVLCVTREGMILADCNLAIFNRLRRRRLIESRSGQPYRISRLGRVAVRAQLDNQGM
;
A
#
# COMPACT_ATOMS: atom_id res chain seq x y z
N MET A 1 -11.83 -9.07 7.02
CA MET A 1 -10.58 -8.36 7.38
C MET A 1 -10.88 -6.90 7.63
N ASN A 2 -10.50 -6.40 8.79
CA ASN A 2 -10.72 -4.99 9.11
C ASN A 2 -9.53 -4.16 8.61
N ILE A 3 -9.83 -3.28 7.68
CA ILE A 3 -8.85 -2.38 7.09
C ILE A 3 -9.22 -0.96 7.48
N SER A 4 -8.27 -0.21 8.04
CA SER A 4 -8.54 1.18 8.42
C SER A 4 -8.79 2.02 7.17
N ARG A 5 -9.40 3.20 7.38
CA ARG A 5 -9.68 4.11 6.27
C ARG A 5 -8.40 4.49 5.52
N ASN A 6 -7.32 4.75 6.25
CA ASN A 6 -6.05 5.13 5.62
C ASN A 6 -5.44 3.98 4.84
N GLU A 7 -5.50 2.76 5.39
CA GLU A 7 -5.02 1.57 4.68
C GLU A 7 -5.83 1.36 3.40
N GLN A 8 -7.14 1.51 3.48
CA GLN A 8 -8.01 1.35 2.33
C GLN A 8 -7.69 2.37 1.25
N ARG A 9 -7.44 3.62 1.64
CA ARG A 9 -7.09 4.68 0.69
C ARG A 9 -5.78 4.38 -0.03
N VAL A 10 -4.77 3.92 0.70
CA VAL A 10 -3.50 3.54 0.11
C VAL A 10 -3.69 2.39 -0.87
N LEU A 11 -4.40 1.33 -0.45
CA LEU A 11 -4.64 0.18 -1.32
C LEU A 11 -5.40 0.58 -2.58
N HIS A 12 -6.37 1.49 -2.45
CA HIS A 12 -7.13 1.97 -3.59
C HIS A 12 -6.22 2.65 -4.62
N VAL A 13 -5.31 3.50 -4.15
CA VAL A 13 -4.33 4.17 -5.01
C VAL A 13 -3.44 3.14 -5.71
N LEU A 14 -3.00 2.12 -4.98
CA LEU A 14 -2.15 1.08 -5.56
C LEU A 14 -2.92 0.24 -6.57
N ALA A 15 -4.20 0.00 -6.33
CA ALA A 15 -5.04 -0.75 -7.26
C ALA A 15 -5.20 -0.01 -8.59
N LEU A 16 -5.09 1.31 -8.56
CA LEU A 16 -5.19 2.14 -9.75
C LEU A 16 -3.85 2.31 -10.47
N GLY A 17 -2.80 1.62 -10.02
CA GLY A 17 -1.51 1.65 -10.69
C GLY A 17 -0.42 2.40 -9.94
N GLY A 18 -0.70 2.83 -8.71
CA GLY A 18 0.31 3.48 -7.89
C GLY A 18 1.29 2.50 -7.27
N CYS A 19 2.24 3.03 -6.54
CA CYS A 19 3.25 2.21 -5.86
C CYS A 19 3.74 2.92 -4.60
N ILE A 20 4.43 2.17 -3.75
CA ILE A 20 5.07 2.74 -2.56
C ILE A 20 6.58 2.59 -2.72
N LYS A 21 7.26 3.72 -2.85
CA LYS A 21 8.72 3.75 -2.88
C LYS A 21 9.22 3.67 -1.44
N HIS A 22 10.39 3.08 -1.27
CA HIS A 22 10.94 2.89 0.07
C HIS A 22 12.44 3.12 0.08
N GLU A 23 12.95 3.52 1.25
CA GLU A 23 14.37 3.70 1.46
C GLU A 23 14.83 2.83 2.62
N HIS A 24 16.03 2.26 2.49
CA HIS A 24 16.63 1.43 3.53
C HIS A 24 17.63 2.22 4.35
N GLY A 25 17.67 1.92 5.65
CA GLY A 25 18.72 2.42 6.52
C GLY A 25 19.89 1.45 6.58
N ASP A 26 20.77 1.66 7.58
CA ASP A 26 22.04 0.94 7.68
C ASP A 26 21.88 -0.57 7.85
N CYS A 27 20.79 -1.03 8.44
CA CYS A 27 20.56 -2.45 8.71
C CYS A 27 19.56 -3.07 7.74
N ARG A 28 19.46 -2.58 6.52
CA ARG A 28 18.48 -3.02 5.52
C ARG A 28 17.05 -2.81 6.00
N ARG A 29 16.88 -2.06 7.05
CA ARG A 29 15.57 -1.75 7.59
C ARG A 29 14.94 -0.62 6.78
N ILE A 30 13.69 -0.76 6.41
CA ILE A 30 12.99 0.30 5.69
C ILE A 30 12.71 1.43 6.66
N ILE A 31 13.24 2.62 6.38
CA ILE A 31 13.15 3.78 7.28
C ILE A 31 12.21 4.84 6.77
N SER A 32 11.88 4.85 5.49
CA SER A 32 10.92 5.81 4.97
C SER A 32 10.18 5.23 3.77
N VAL A 33 8.96 5.71 3.57
CA VAL A 33 8.11 5.27 2.48
C VAL A 33 7.40 6.47 1.85
N LEU A 34 7.09 6.34 0.57
CA LEU A 34 6.41 7.38 -0.19
C LEU A 34 5.42 6.73 -1.15
N CYS A 35 4.14 6.94 -0.91
CA CYS A 35 3.10 6.42 -1.79
C CYS A 35 2.88 7.38 -2.95
N VAL A 36 3.02 6.86 -4.17
CA VAL A 36 2.93 7.66 -5.39
C VAL A 36 1.80 7.12 -6.25
N THR A 37 0.93 8.00 -6.72
CA THR A 37 -0.15 7.61 -7.61
C THR A 37 0.40 7.29 -9.00
N ARG A 38 -0.45 6.70 -9.83
CA ARG A 38 -0.07 6.40 -11.21
C ARG A 38 0.38 7.66 -11.95
N GLU A 39 -0.24 8.81 -11.65
CA GLU A 39 0.10 10.08 -12.29
C GLU A 39 1.34 10.75 -11.69
N GLY A 40 1.92 10.15 -10.67
CA GLY A 40 3.12 10.70 -10.04
C GLY A 40 2.87 11.61 -8.84
N MET A 41 1.63 11.70 -8.39
CA MET A 41 1.30 12.52 -7.23
C MET A 41 1.55 11.75 -5.93
N ILE A 42 1.89 12.48 -4.88
CA ILE A 42 2.20 11.88 -3.57
C ILE A 42 0.94 11.81 -2.73
N LEU A 43 0.67 10.64 -2.16
CA LEU A 43 -0.42 10.45 -1.22
C LEU A 43 0.10 10.67 0.20
N ALA A 44 -0.32 11.75 0.82
CA ALA A 44 0.18 12.15 2.14
C ALA A 44 -0.26 11.21 3.27
N ASP A 45 -1.33 10.45 3.06
CA ASP A 45 -1.89 9.59 4.10
C ASP A 45 -1.07 8.33 4.35
N CYS A 46 -0.10 8.02 3.50
CA CYS A 46 0.73 6.84 3.68
C CYS A 46 1.95 7.19 4.53
N ASN A 47 2.11 6.45 5.63
CA ASN A 47 3.28 6.59 6.48
C ASN A 47 3.85 5.20 6.77
N LEU A 48 4.96 5.18 7.52
CA LEU A 48 5.65 3.92 7.80
C LEU A 48 4.77 2.93 8.57
N ALA A 49 3.95 3.43 9.49
CA ALA A 49 3.07 2.56 10.28
C ALA A 49 2.04 1.87 9.39
N ILE A 50 1.42 2.62 8.49
CA ILE A 50 0.45 2.07 7.56
C ILE A 50 1.12 1.08 6.60
N PHE A 51 2.29 1.46 6.08
CA PHE A 51 3.07 0.59 5.21
C PHE A 51 3.38 -0.74 5.88
N ASN A 52 3.84 -0.70 7.14
CA ASN A 52 4.19 -1.92 7.87
C ASN A 52 2.97 -2.80 8.10
N ARG A 53 1.81 -2.22 8.36
CA ARG A 53 0.58 -2.98 8.52
C ARG A 53 0.19 -3.69 7.23
N LEU A 54 0.24 -2.97 6.10
CA LEU A 54 -0.09 -3.54 4.81
C LEU A 54 0.87 -4.67 4.45
N ARG A 55 2.17 -4.47 4.70
CA ARG A 55 3.18 -5.48 4.42
C ARG A 55 2.98 -6.72 5.29
N ARG A 56 2.72 -6.52 6.57
CA ARG A 56 2.50 -7.63 7.51
C ARG A 56 1.31 -8.47 7.11
N ARG A 57 0.27 -7.84 6.59
CA ARG A 57 -0.94 -8.53 6.13
C ARG A 57 -0.80 -9.05 4.70
N ARG A 58 0.36 -8.85 4.08
CA ARG A 58 0.65 -9.29 2.71
C ARG A 58 -0.29 -8.69 1.66
N LEU A 59 -0.78 -7.50 1.93
CA LEU A 59 -1.64 -6.78 1.01
C LEU A 59 -0.85 -6.03 -0.06
N ILE A 60 0.46 -5.88 0.18
CA ILE A 60 1.40 -5.28 -0.76
C ILE A 60 2.62 -6.18 -0.88
N GLU A 61 3.32 -6.07 -2.00
CA GLU A 61 4.50 -6.88 -2.25
C GLU A 61 5.52 -6.11 -3.08
N SER A 62 6.78 -6.50 -2.93
CA SER A 62 7.89 -5.95 -3.72
C SER A 62 8.63 -7.10 -4.37
N ARG A 63 8.98 -6.94 -5.64
CA ARG A 63 9.76 -7.94 -6.38
C ARG A 63 11.12 -7.34 -6.71
N SER A 64 12.18 -8.06 -6.35
CA SER A 64 13.56 -7.67 -6.68
C SER A 64 13.91 -6.25 -6.22
N GLY A 65 13.43 -5.84 -5.04
CA GLY A 65 13.74 -4.53 -4.48
C GLY A 65 13.02 -3.36 -5.13
N GLN A 66 12.10 -3.62 -6.03
CA GLN A 66 11.34 -2.56 -6.68
C GLN A 66 10.30 -1.96 -5.72
N PRO A 67 9.70 -0.81 -6.07
CA PRO A 67 8.65 -0.24 -5.24
C PRO A 67 7.53 -1.23 -4.97
N TYR A 68 6.92 -1.13 -3.79
CA TYR A 68 5.82 -2.01 -3.40
C TYR A 68 4.59 -1.71 -4.22
N ARG A 69 3.91 -2.75 -4.64
CA ARG A 69 2.65 -2.67 -5.37
C ARG A 69 1.61 -3.52 -4.68
N ILE A 70 0.36 -3.32 -5.02
CA ILE A 70 -0.73 -4.11 -4.44
C ILE A 70 -0.54 -5.58 -4.81
N SER A 71 -0.74 -6.46 -3.84
CA SER A 71 -0.69 -7.90 -4.07
C SER A 71 -2.06 -8.41 -4.52
N ARG A 72 -2.12 -9.69 -4.89
CA ARG A 72 -3.39 -10.32 -5.22
C ARG A 72 -4.34 -10.26 -4.02
N LEU A 73 -3.84 -10.53 -2.84
CA LEU A 73 -4.64 -10.46 -1.61
C LEU A 73 -5.13 -9.04 -1.36
N GLY A 74 -4.29 -8.04 -1.64
CA GLY A 74 -4.67 -6.65 -1.51
C GLY A 74 -5.81 -6.28 -2.45
N ARG A 75 -5.78 -6.78 -3.67
CA ARG A 75 -6.85 -6.53 -4.64
C ARG A 75 -8.17 -7.11 -4.16
N VAL A 76 -8.13 -8.31 -3.59
CA VAL A 76 -9.32 -8.95 -3.03
C VAL A 76 -9.86 -8.12 -1.88
N ALA A 77 -8.99 -7.63 -1.00
CA ALA A 77 -9.39 -6.82 0.15
C ALA A 77 -10.07 -5.51 -0.28
N VAL A 78 -9.52 -4.84 -1.29
CA VAL A 78 -10.11 -3.60 -1.81
C VAL A 78 -11.47 -3.88 -2.41
N ARG A 79 -11.60 -4.96 -3.19
CA ARG A 79 -12.85 -5.31 -3.82
C ARG A 79 -13.93 -5.64 -2.79
N ALA A 80 -13.58 -6.40 -1.76
CA ALA A 80 -14.52 -6.74 -0.71
C ALA A 80 -15.01 -5.48 0.02
N GLN A 81 -14.11 -4.52 0.24
CA GLN A 81 -14.45 -3.28 0.91
C GLN A 81 -15.40 -2.44 0.05
N LEU A 82 -15.15 -2.38 -1.26
CA LEU A 82 -16.02 -1.67 -2.19
C LEU A 82 -17.40 -2.31 -2.25
N ASP A 83 -17.47 -3.64 -2.27
CA ASP A 83 -18.75 -4.35 -2.29
C ASP A 83 -19.55 -4.05 -1.04
N ASN A 84 -18.89 -3.94 0.10
CA ASN A 84 -19.56 -3.59 1.36
C ASN A 84 -20.06 -2.15 1.37
N GLN A 85 -19.39 -1.27 0.64
CA GLN A 85 -19.78 0.14 0.56
C GLN A 85 -20.82 0.40 -0.53
N GLY A 86 -20.97 -0.51 -1.47
CA GLY A 86 -21.86 -0.35 -2.60
C GLY A 86 -23.32 -0.57 -2.29
N MET A 87 -23.68 -0.53 -1.05
CA MET A 87 -25.03 -0.79 -0.56
C MET A 87 -25.97 0.39 -0.71
#